data_ec4e27e5f51f8050d6e2aed3ff34801b
#
_entry.id   ec4e27e5f51f8050d6e2aed3ff34801b
#
_cell.length_a   1.000
_cell.length_b   1.000
_cell.length_c   1.000
_cell.angle_alpha   90.00
_cell.angle_beta   90.00
_cell.angle_gamma   90.00
#
_symmetry.space_group_name_H-M   'P 1'
#
loop_
_entity.id
_entity.type
_entity.pdbx_description
1 polymer ?
#
loop_
_entity_poly.entity_id
_entity_poly.type
_entity_poly.pdbx_seq_one_letter_code
_entity_poly.pdbx_strand_id
1 'polypeptide(L)'
;MVSIMVMTPVHMAHVDVTLKIIGLVISVHVIGMYAFSPVVGGISDRIGKIKTIQVGLLILFASAIISGSAAADDISSLGFGLFLLGLGWSFTLIAGSALLSSSVDATLKTSSQGASDLVMNLAGAGGGAVAGVIISVLTYGWLCVFAAIPVIALAIWSISFRSFKTP
;
A
#
# COMPACT_ATOMS: atom_id res chain seq x y z
N MET A 1 3.79 2.24 -0.89
CA MET A 1 3.30 2.14 0.49
C MET A 1 4.36 2.55 1.51
N VAL A 2 5.50 1.84 1.61
CA VAL A 2 6.54 2.12 2.62
C VAL A 2 6.99 3.59 2.60
N SER A 3 7.20 4.17 1.42
CA SER A 3 7.60 5.58 1.25
C SER A 3 6.66 6.56 1.96
N ILE A 4 5.35 6.42 1.78
CA ILE A 4 4.34 7.28 2.42
C ILE A 4 4.32 7.02 3.92
N MET A 5 4.25 5.75 4.34
CA MET A 5 4.20 5.36 5.75
C MET A 5 5.39 5.92 6.56
N VAL A 6 6.62 5.78 6.02
CA VAL A 6 7.83 6.20 6.74
C VAL A 6 7.99 7.73 6.78
N MET A 7 7.52 8.42 5.73
CA MET A 7 7.67 9.88 5.63
C MET A 7 6.52 10.67 6.26
N THR A 8 5.36 10.06 6.53
CA THR A 8 4.27 10.75 7.26
C THR A 8 4.69 11.24 8.64
N PRO A 9 5.33 10.43 9.50
CA PRO A 9 5.90 10.90 10.77
C PRO A 9 6.86 12.08 10.62
N VAL A 10 7.71 12.04 9.60
CA VAL A 10 8.67 13.11 9.32
C VAL A 10 7.91 14.39 8.92
N HIS A 11 6.89 14.26 8.07
CA HIS A 11 6.05 15.38 7.66
C HIS A 11 5.31 16.02 8.85
N MET A 12 4.74 15.22 9.74
CA MET A 12 4.06 15.69 10.95
C MET A 12 5.03 16.33 11.96
N ALA A 13 6.24 15.80 12.09
CA ALA A 13 7.23 16.33 13.02
C ALA A 13 7.72 17.74 12.65
N HIS A 14 7.66 18.14 11.38
CA HIS A 14 8.03 19.51 10.94
C HIS A 14 7.10 20.61 11.47
N VAL A 15 5.92 20.27 11.99
CA VAL A 15 4.93 21.21 12.54
C VAL A 15 4.67 20.93 14.03
N ASP A 16 5.64 20.39 14.75
CA ASP A 16 5.62 20.13 16.19
C ASP A 16 4.46 19.22 16.68
N VAL A 17 3.95 18.32 15.81
CA VAL A 17 2.99 17.31 16.25
C VAL A 17 3.65 16.34 17.22
N THR A 18 3.01 16.09 18.35
CA THR A 18 3.59 15.26 19.43
C THR A 18 3.80 13.81 19.00
N LEU A 19 4.85 13.16 19.49
CA LEU A 19 5.16 11.76 19.22
C LEU A 19 3.98 10.81 19.55
N LYS A 20 3.15 11.17 20.54
CA LYS A 20 1.96 10.40 20.91
C LYS A 20 0.94 10.38 19.78
N ILE A 21 0.70 11.51 19.13
CA ILE A 21 -0.23 11.63 18.00
C ILE A 21 0.33 10.91 16.78
N ILE A 22 1.62 11.08 16.49
CA ILE A 22 2.31 10.36 15.41
C ILE A 22 2.17 8.84 15.62
N GLY A 23 2.42 8.36 16.84
CA GLY A 23 2.25 6.96 17.19
C GLY A 23 0.82 6.46 17.00
N LEU A 24 -0.20 7.28 17.31
CA LEU A 24 -1.60 6.96 17.07
C LEU A 24 -1.89 6.79 15.57
N VAL A 25 -1.43 7.71 14.74
CA VAL A 25 -1.61 7.67 13.28
C VAL A 25 -0.97 6.41 12.67
N ILE A 26 0.24 6.05 13.12
CA ILE A 26 0.90 4.80 12.71
C ILE A 26 0.10 3.58 13.19
N SER A 27 -0.43 3.60 14.42
CA SER A 27 -1.23 2.49 14.95
C SER A 27 -2.50 2.27 14.14
N VAL A 28 -3.17 3.34 13.71
CA VAL A 28 -4.34 3.29 12.83
C VAL A 28 -3.98 2.68 11.46
N HIS A 29 -2.80 2.99 10.91
CA HIS A 29 -2.28 2.34 9.72
C HIS A 29 -2.11 0.83 9.90
N VAL A 30 -1.49 0.41 11.00
CA VAL A 30 -1.26 -1.01 11.32
C VAL A 30 -2.58 -1.76 11.51
N ILE A 31 -3.58 -1.13 12.11
CA ILE A 31 -4.95 -1.67 12.19
C ILE A 31 -5.51 -1.90 10.78
N GLY A 32 -5.36 -0.94 9.87
CA GLY A 32 -5.75 -1.10 8.46
C GLY A 32 -5.07 -2.28 7.78
N MET A 33 -3.79 -2.53 8.07
CA MET A 33 -3.01 -3.64 7.50
C MET A 33 -3.51 -5.02 7.94
N TYR A 34 -3.83 -5.19 9.22
CA TYR A 34 -4.00 -6.52 9.81
C TYR A 34 -5.40 -6.84 10.32
N ALA A 35 -6.12 -5.86 10.91
CA ALA A 35 -7.41 -6.14 11.56
C ALA A 35 -8.48 -6.63 10.56
N PHE A 36 -8.40 -6.20 9.31
CA PHE A 36 -9.35 -6.56 8.27
C PHE A 36 -8.92 -7.77 7.42
N SER A 37 -7.77 -8.37 7.70
CA SER A 37 -7.23 -9.49 6.91
C SER A 37 -8.20 -10.67 6.74
N PRO A 38 -8.93 -11.14 7.76
CA PRO A 38 -9.91 -12.21 7.58
C PRO A 38 -11.06 -11.82 6.65
N VAL A 39 -11.53 -10.57 6.75
CA VAL A 39 -12.59 -10.04 5.89
C VAL A 39 -12.10 -9.95 4.44
N VAL A 40 -10.89 -9.45 4.23
CA VAL A 40 -10.26 -9.36 2.90
C VAL A 40 -10.07 -10.74 2.28
N GLY A 41 -9.64 -11.74 3.08
CA GLY A 41 -9.57 -13.13 2.63
C GLY A 41 -10.93 -13.64 2.13
N GLY A 42 -11.99 -13.47 2.91
CA GLY A 42 -13.34 -13.85 2.53
C GLY A 42 -13.88 -13.10 1.30
N ILE A 43 -13.53 -11.82 1.12
CA ILE A 43 -13.84 -11.05 -0.09
C ILE A 43 -13.09 -11.65 -1.29
N SER A 44 -11.80 -11.95 -1.14
CA SER A 44 -10.97 -12.54 -2.19
C SER A 44 -11.51 -13.88 -2.68
N ASP A 45 -12.04 -14.70 -1.78
CA ASP A 45 -12.65 -15.98 -2.12
C ASP A 45 -13.98 -15.80 -2.88
N ARG A 46 -14.77 -14.77 -2.56
CA ARG A 46 -16.07 -14.51 -3.17
C ARG A 46 -16.01 -13.82 -4.53
N ILE A 47 -15.24 -12.72 -4.64
CA ILE A 47 -15.20 -11.90 -5.86
C ILE A 47 -14.03 -12.25 -6.78
N GLY A 48 -13.09 -13.07 -6.28
CA GLY A 48 -11.88 -13.51 -6.97
C GLY A 48 -10.67 -12.61 -6.73
N LYS A 49 -9.48 -13.20 -6.79
CA LYS A 49 -8.20 -12.62 -6.40
C LYS A 49 -7.86 -11.34 -7.19
N ILE A 50 -8.03 -11.37 -8.52
CA ILE A 50 -7.71 -10.23 -9.39
C ILE A 50 -8.60 -9.01 -9.07
N LYS A 51 -9.90 -9.23 -8.86
CA LYS A 51 -10.81 -8.13 -8.50
C LYS A 51 -10.46 -7.55 -7.14
N THR A 52 -10.07 -8.39 -6.19
CA THR A 52 -9.64 -7.96 -4.85
C THR A 52 -8.37 -7.11 -4.93
N ILE A 53 -7.39 -7.50 -5.76
CA ILE A 53 -6.20 -6.68 -6.04
C ILE A 53 -6.61 -5.32 -6.63
N GLN A 54 -7.52 -5.29 -7.59
CA GLN A 54 -7.99 -4.03 -8.21
C GLN A 54 -8.65 -3.10 -7.19
N VAL A 55 -9.48 -3.64 -6.29
CA VAL A 55 -10.05 -2.86 -5.17
C VAL A 55 -8.94 -2.33 -4.27
N GLY A 56 -7.95 -3.15 -3.93
CA GLY A 56 -6.79 -2.71 -3.15
C GLY A 56 -6.01 -1.57 -3.81
N LEU A 57 -5.79 -1.65 -5.14
CA LEU A 57 -5.11 -0.59 -5.89
C LEU A 57 -5.93 0.73 -5.90
N LEU A 58 -7.25 0.66 -6.00
CA LEU A 58 -8.12 1.84 -5.88
C LEU A 58 -8.04 2.47 -4.49
N ILE A 59 -8.03 1.66 -3.44
CA ILE A 59 -7.88 2.12 -2.06
C ILE A 59 -6.50 2.78 -1.86
N LEU A 60 -5.42 2.18 -2.38
CA LEU A 60 -4.07 2.74 -2.33
C LEU A 60 -3.98 4.09 -3.08
N PHE A 61 -4.64 4.20 -4.21
CA PHE A 61 -4.69 5.44 -4.97
C PHE A 61 -5.45 6.54 -4.22
N ALA A 62 -6.63 6.21 -3.65
CA ALA A 62 -7.38 7.14 -2.81
C ALA A 62 -6.56 7.59 -1.57
N SER A 63 -5.85 6.66 -0.93
CA SER A 63 -4.92 6.96 0.17
C SER A 63 -3.85 7.98 -0.24
N ALA A 64 -3.23 7.79 -1.41
CA ALA A 64 -2.18 8.69 -1.90
C ALA A 64 -2.73 10.11 -2.16
N ILE A 65 -3.95 10.23 -2.69
CA ILE A 65 -4.62 11.53 -2.88
C ILE A 65 -4.90 12.20 -1.53
N ILE A 66 -5.54 11.49 -0.61
CA ILE A 66 -5.92 12.04 0.70
C ILE A 66 -4.69 12.46 1.49
N SER A 67 -3.69 11.58 1.60
CA SER A 67 -2.45 11.89 2.31
C SER A 67 -1.65 13.00 1.64
N GLY A 68 -1.59 13.01 0.31
CA GLY A 68 -0.83 14.01 -0.46
C GLY A 68 -1.46 15.40 -0.46
N SER A 69 -2.77 15.51 -0.22
CA SER A 69 -3.49 16.77 -0.11
C SER A 69 -3.62 17.27 1.34
N ALA A 70 -3.29 16.44 2.32
CA ALA A 70 -3.39 16.79 3.73
C ALA A 70 -2.26 17.71 4.18
N ALA A 71 -2.58 18.72 5.00
CA ALA A 71 -1.58 19.52 5.68
C ALA A 71 -0.91 18.70 6.80
N ALA A 72 0.30 19.08 7.20
CA ALA A 72 1.11 18.33 8.16
C ALA A 72 0.48 18.27 9.57
N ASP A 73 -0.37 19.23 9.91
CA ASP A 73 -1.13 19.34 11.15
C ASP A 73 -2.54 18.74 11.06
N ASP A 74 -2.99 18.34 9.86
CA ASP A 74 -4.29 17.67 9.67
C ASP A 74 -4.21 16.18 10.03
N ILE A 75 -4.23 15.92 11.33
CA ILE A 75 -4.15 14.58 11.92
C ILE A 75 -5.26 13.66 11.39
N SER A 76 -6.45 14.21 11.16
CA SER A 76 -7.62 13.45 10.70
C SER A 76 -7.43 12.91 9.29
N SER A 77 -7.04 13.77 8.36
CA SER A 77 -6.82 13.38 6.96
C SER A 77 -5.60 12.48 6.82
N LEU A 78 -4.49 12.77 7.53
CA LEU A 78 -3.31 11.90 7.55
C LEU A 78 -3.62 10.54 8.18
N GLY A 79 -4.35 10.49 9.29
CA GLY A 79 -4.75 9.26 9.95
C GLY A 79 -5.65 8.40 9.06
N PHE A 80 -6.66 9.00 8.43
CA PHE A 80 -7.55 8.30 7.50
C PHE A 80 -6.82 7.86 6.23
N GLY A 81 -5.97 8.72 5.67
CA GLY A 81 -5.11 8.37 4.53
C GLY A 81 -4.20 7.19 4.83
N LEU A 82 -3.54 7.16 6.00
CA LEU A 82 -2.70 6.04 6.42
C LEU A 82 -3.51 4.77 6.72
N PHE A 83 -4.72 4.89 7.29
CA PHE A 83 -5.62 3.75 7.43
C PHE A 83 -5.93 3.11 6.09
N LEU A 84 -6.33 3.91 5.10
CA LEU A 84 -6.57 3.43 3.73
C LEU A 84 -5.31 2.84 3.10
N LEU A 85 -4.12 3.42 3.36
CA LEU A 85 -2.86 2.88 2.90
C LEU A 85 -2.63 1.45 3.41
N GLY A 86 -2.88 1.22 4.70
CA GLY A 86 -2.78 -0.10 5.32
C GLY A 86 -3.82 -1.07 4.78
N LEU A 87 -5.07 -0.62 4.66
CA LEU A 87 -6.16 -1.45 4.14
C LEU A 87 -5.91 -1.85 2.68
N GLY A 88 -5.54 -0.91 1.81
CA GLY A 88 -5.22 -1.20 0.41
C GLY A 88 -4.04 -2.16 0.26
N TRP A 89 -3.03 -2.03 1.13
CA TRP A 89 -1.93 -2.99 1.20
C TRP A 89 -2.42 -4.39 1.59
N SER A 90 -3.31 -4.50 2.58
CA SER A 90 -3.91 -5.79 3.00
C SER A 90 -4.64 -6.46 1.83
N PHE A 91 -5.46 -5.71 1.07
CA PHE A 91 -6.17 -6.22 -0.10
C PHE A 91 -5.20 -6.74 -1.17
N THR A 92 -4.16 -5.97 -1.50
CA THR A 92 -3.20 -6.36 -2.54
C THR A 92 -2.31 -7.51 -2.11
N LEU A 93 -1.84 -7.53 -0.86
CA LEU A 93 -0.96 -8.58 -0.34
C LEU A 93 -1.68 -9.92 -0.23
N ILE A 94 -2.85 -9.95 0.43
CA ILE A 94 -3.59 -11.22 0.67
C ILE A 94 -4.00 -11.84 -0.66
N ALA A 95 -4.63 -11.06 -1.53
CA ALA A 95 -5.07 -11.57 -2.83
C ALA A 95 -3.90 -11.90 -3.76
N GLY A 96 -2.81 -11.12 -3.71
CA GLY A 96 -1.58 -11.36 -4.47
C GLY A 96 -0.87 -12.63 -4.06
N SER A 97 -0.66 -12.86 -2.76
CA SER A 97 -0.07 -14.08 -2.21
C SER A 97 -0.93 -15.31 -2.52
N ALA A 98 -2.26 -15.19 -2.39
CA ALA A 98 -3.19 -16.26 -2.75
C ALA A 98 -3.15 -16.56 -4.26
N LEU A 99 -3.03 -15.55 -5.11
CA LEU A 99 -2.89 -15.71 -6.57
C LEU A 99 -1.58 -16.40 -6.91
N LEU A 100 -0.46 -15.95 -6.35
CA LEU A 100 0.86 -16.56 -6.53
C LEU A 100 0.84 -18.03 -6.12
N SER A 101 0.37 -18.34 -4.91
CA SER A 101 0.30 -19.71 -4.39
C SER A 101 -0.58 -20.65 -5.20
N SER A 102 -1.59 -20.13 -5.90
CA SER A 102 -2.46 -20.94 -6.77
C SER A 102 -1.93 -21.08 -8.20
N SER A 103 -0.90 -20.31 -8.58
CA SER A 103 -0.35 -20.27 -9.94
C SER A 103 0.94 -21.10 -10.07
N VAL A 104 1.47 -21.64 -8.98
CA VAL A 104 2.71 -22.43 -8.96
C VAL A 104 2.46 -23.83 -8.40
N ASP A 105 3.30 -24.78 -8.79
CA ASP A 105 3.26 -26.16 -8.28
C ASP A 105 3.51 -26.20 -6.76
N ALA A 106 2.95 -27.22 -6.10
CA ALA A 106 3.02 -27.37 -4.64
C ALA A 106 4.46 -27.34 -4.10
N THR A 107 5.41 -27.90 -4.85
CA THR A 107 6.84 -27.95 -4.50
C THR A 107 7.54 -26.59 -4.55
N LEU A 108 7.01 -25.64 -5.33
CA LEU A 108 7.59 -24.32 -5.56
C LEU A 108 6.91 -23.22 -4.73
N LYS A 109 5.80 -23.50 -4.04
CA LYS A 109 5.03 -22.48 -3.31
C LYS A 109 5.88 -21.70 -2.30
N THR A 110 6.62 -22.40 -1.47
CA THR A 110 7.45 -21.78 -0.41
C THR A 110 8.55 -20.91 -1.00
N SER A 111 9.27 -21.42 -2.01
CA SER A 111 10.36 -20.66 -2.63
C SER A 111 9.84 -19.44 -3.43
N SER A 112 8.72 -19.58 -4.11
CA SER A 112 8.08 -18.47 -4.83
C SER A 112 7.58 -17.39 -3.88
N GLN A 113 6.98 -17.77 -2.75
CA GLN A 113 6.55 -16.81 -1.73
C GLN A 113 7.76 -16.10 -1.11
N GLY A 114 8.83 -16.83 -0.77
CA GLY A 114 10.06 -16.24 -0.24
C GLY A 114 10.72 -15.27 -1.22
N ALA A 115 10.75 -15.59 -2.52
CA ALA A 115 11.24 -14.70 -3.56
C ALA A 115 10.37 -13.43 -3.69
N SER A 116 9.05 -13.58 -3.63
CA SER A 116 8.11 -12.44 -3.63
C SER A 116 8.35 -11.52 -2.41
N ASP A 117 8.49 -12.10 -1.23
CA ASP A 117 8.74 -11.35 0.01
C ASP A 117 10.09 -10.63 -0.04
N LEU A 118 11.13 -11.25 -0.60
CA LEU A 118 12.43 -10.62 -0.80
C LEU A 118 12.31 -9.39 -1.71
N VAL A 119 11.68 -9.54 -2.87
CA VAL A 119 11.47 -8.43 -3.81
C VAL A 119 10.66 -7.31 -3.18
N MET A 120 9.60 -7.64 -2.43
CA MET A 120 8.75 -6.67 -1.73
C MET A 120 9.56 -5.89 -0.68
N ASN A 121 10.41 -6.58 0.11
CA ASN A 121 11.24 -5.93 1.13
C ASN A 121 12.33 -5.05 0.50
N LEU A 122 12.99 -5.51 -0.58
CA LEU A 122 13.98 -4.71 -1.31
C LEU A 122 13.34 -3.45 -1.93
N ALA A 123 12.15 -3.61 -2.54
CA ALA A 123 11.39 -2.48 -3.08
C ALA A 123 10.95 -1.52 -1.96
N GLY A 124 10.59 -2.05 -0.78
CA GLY A 124 10.27 -1.24 0.41
C GLY A 124 11.46 -0.44 0.90
N ALA A 125 12.62 -1.07 1.05
CA ALA A 125 13.86 -0.42 1.47
C ALA A 125 14.31 0.66 0.46
N GLY A 126 14.33 0.32 -0.83
CA GLY A 126 14.65 1.27 -1.91
C GLY A 126 13.66 2.44 -1.96
N GLY A 127 12.37 2.15 -1.85
CA GLY A 127 11.32 3.16 -1.79
C GLY A 127 11.42 4.09 -0.59
N GLY A 128 11.83 3.56 0.58
CA GLY A 128 12.11 4.36 1.77
C GLY A 128 13.32 5.29 1.59
N ALA A 129 14.42 4.78 1.02
CA ALA A 129 15.61 5.57 0.75
C ALA A 129 15.33 6.71 -0.26
N VAL A 130 14.66 6.40 -1.37
CA VAL A 130 14.26 7.39 -2.37
C VAL A 130 13.29 8.42 -1.80
N ALA A 131 12.37 8.00 -0.91
CA ALA A 131 11.43 8.90 -0.27
C ALA A 131 12.12 10.00 0.57
N GLY A 132 13.20 9.64 1.26
CA GLY A 132 14.01 10.63 2.01
C GLY A 132 14.58 11.70 1.09
N VAL A 133 15.13 11.31 -0.06
CA VAL A 133 15.64 12.25 -1.07
C VAL A 133 14.52 13.12 -1.64
N ILE A 134 13.37 12.54 -1.98
CA ILE A 134 12.23 13.31 -2.52
C ILE A 134 11.78 14.38 -1.52
N ILE A 135 11.61 14.03 -0.24
CA ILE A 135 11.16 14.96 0.79
C ILE A 135 12.18 16.07 1.05
N SER A 136 13.49 15.77 0.94
CA SER A 136 14.54 16.80 1.15
C SER A 136 14.59 17.85 0.05
N VAL A 137 14.13 17.54 -1.16
CA VAL A 137 14.17 18.43 -2.35
C VAL A 137 12.78 18.95 -2.72
N LEU A 138 11.75 18.16 -2.49
CA LEU A 138 10.36 18.43 -2.85
C LEU A 138 9.48 18.39 -1.58
N THR A 139 8.17 18.36 -1.76
CA THR A 139 7.20 18.28 -0.67
C THR A 139 6.66 16.85 -0.49
N TYR A 140 6.02 16.61 0.66
CA TYR A 140 5.31 15.35 0.94
C TYR A 140 4.22 15.03 -0.11
N GLY A 141 3.53 16.06 -0.63
CA GLY A 141 2.55 15.88 -1.70
C GLY A 141 3.17 15.28 -2.97
N TRP A 142 4.36 15.73 -3.38
CA TRP A 142 5.09 15.14 -4.53
C TRP A 142 5.49 13.70 -4.27
N LEU A 143 5.88 13.37 -3.04
CA LEU A 143 6.14 11.96 -2.67
C LEU A 143 4.92 11.09 -2.90
N CYS A 144 3.73 11.54 -2.51
CA CYS A 144 2.47 10.82 -2.73
C CYS A 144 2.15 10.67 -4.22
N VAL A 145 2.42 11.70 -5.05
CA VAL A 145 2.27 11.62 -6.51
C VAL A 145 3.21 10.54 -7.10
N PHE A 146 4.48 10.55 -6.73
CA PHE A 146 5.43 9.52 -7.20
C PHE A 146 5.05 8.11 -6.72
N ALA A 147 4.54 7.99 -5.49
CA ALA A 147 4.06 6.71 -4.97
C ALA A 147 2.79 6.21 -5.67
N ALA A 148 1.98 7.09 -6.26
CA ALA A 148 0.80 6.73 -7.03
C ALA A 148 1.14 6.16 -8.42
N ILE A 149 2.29 6.51 -9.01
CA ILE A 149 2.68 6.06 -10.35
C ILE A 149 2.68 4.51 -10.47
N PRO A 150 3.40 3.75 -9.63
CA PRO A 150 3.37 2.29 -9.72
C PRO A 150 1.99 1.70 -9.45
N VAL A 151 1.17 2.34 -8.61
CA VAL A 151 -0.22 1.90 -8.34
C VAL A 151 -1.07 2.03 -9.61
N ILE A 152 -0.97 3.15 -10.32
CA ILE A 152 -1.67 3.38 -11.59
C ILE A 152 -1.17 2.41 -12.65
N ALA A 153 0.15 2.21 -12.78
CA ALA A 153 0.73 1.28 -13.74
C ALA A 153 0.21 -0.15 -13.52
N LEU A 154 0.19 -0.61 -12.26
CA LEU A 154 -0.35 -1.93 -11.89
C LEU A 154 -1.88 -2.01 -12.11
N ALA A 155 -2.62 -0.94 -11.86
CA ALA A 155 -4.05 -0.90 -12.11
C ALA A 155 -4.36 -1.08 -13.61
N ILE A 156 -3.68 -0.34 -14.47
CA ILE A 156 -3.80 -0.45 -15.93
C ILE A 156 -3.41 -1.86 -16.39
N TRP A 157 -2.29 -2.37 -15.91
CA TRP A 157 -1.81 -3.71 -16.24
C TRP A 157 -2.81 -4.81 -15.83
N SER A 158 -3.40 -4.69 -14.63
CA SER A 158 -4.37 -5.65 -14.12
C SER A 158 -5.67 -5.71 -14.92
N ILE A 159 -6.06 -4.60 -15.56
CA ILE A 159 -7.22 -4.52 -16.46
C ILE A 159 -6.91 -5.24 -17.77
N SER A 160 -5.71 -5.04 -18.32
CA SER A 160 -5.27 -5.69 -19.55
C SER A 160 -5.28 -7.22 -19.45
N PHE A 161 -4.94 -7.78 -18.29
CA PHE A 161 -5.01 -9.23 -18.05
C PHE A 161 -6.43 -9.83 -18.12
N ARG A 162 -7.47 -9.04 -17.85
CA ARG A 162 -8.85 -9.47 -18.01
C ARG A 162 -9.23 -9.73 -19.46
N SER A 163 -8.64 -8.97 -20.39
CA SER A 163 -8.95 -9.09 -21.83
C SER A 163 -8.45 -10.40 -22.43
N PHE A 164 -7.46 -11.07 -21.81
CA PHE A 164 -6.88 -12.32 -22.33
C PHE A 164 -7.58 -13.60 -21.81
N LYS A 165 -8.53 -13.52 -20.87
CA LYS A 165 -9.21 -14.68 -20.24
C LYS A 165 -10.69 -14.80 -20.56
N THR A 166 -11.21 -14.16 -21.62
CA THR A 166 -12.54 -14.45 -22.15
C THR A 166 -12.39 -15.21 -23.47
N PRO A 167 -12.52 -16.56 -23.49
CA PRO A 167 -12.93 -17.25 -24.70
C PRO A 167 -14.43 -17.02 -24.91
#